data_318ed1832297e7bc8b6dfc418d9e7cc0
#
_entry.id   318ed1832297e7bc8b6dfc418d9e7cc0
#
_cell.length_a   1.000
_cell.length_b   1.000
_cell.length_c   1.000
_cell.angle_alpha   90.00
_cell.angle_beta   90.00
_cell.angle_gamma   90.00
#
_symmetry.space_group_name_H-M   'P 1'
#
loop_
_entity.id
_entity.type
_entity.pdbx_description
1 polymer ?
#
loop_
_entity_poly.entity_id
_entity_poly.type
_entity_poly.pdbx_seq_one_letter_code
_entity_poly.pdbx_strand_id
1 'polypeptide(L)'
;MSHDCTRAIIDLDAVSSNFDAVCRKAKVPVMAVIKADAYGHGAVPIARLLENRCAFFGVSSMSEALELRDAGIARPILILGYTPPQAFPDAVRLGIRPAIFRREDGEALSRAAVEAGVSAAFHFAVDTGMSRIGFQVTETDADICAEIAVLPGLTAEGLFSHFATADSYDLSRARAQAERFDAFDAMLKRRGVRILIRHLNNSAGLMNFDHHYEMVRSGIVTYGLYPSDEVDTGLLPLTPAMRLLSRVSYVKALPPGREISYGGTFVTTRPTVVATVPIGYADGYRRSLSGRFYVLIHGQRAPILGRVCMDQMMVDVTDIPGVQAGDTVTLIGTDGDETISMEEIAAAAGSFNYEFACGISRRVPRVYLRGGKAVHTVHYLTDVFQEEPHGT
;
A
#
# COMPACT_ATOMS: atom_id res chain seq x y z
N MET A 1 -21.92 14.82 -7.79
CA MET A 1 -22.39 13.54 -7.17
C MET A 1 -21.77 12.42 -7.97
N SER A 2 -21.12 11.44 -7.32
CA SER A 2 -20.57 10.28 -8.03
C SER A 2 -21.72 9.47 -8.61
N HIS A 3 -21.62 9.12 -9.89
CA HIS A 3 -22.56 8.24 -10.56
C HIS A 3 -22.34 6.75 -10.24
N ASP A 4 -21.23 6.44 -9.53
CA ASP A 4 -20.83 5.08 -9.23
C ASP A 4 -21.52 4.55 -7.96
N CYS A 5 -22.03 3.34 -8.05
CA CYS A 5 -22.67 2.65 -6.92
C CYS A 5 -21.63 2.20 -5.90
N THR A 6 -20.47 1.74 -6.37
CA THR A 6 -19.37 1.24 -5.54
C THR A 6 -18.28 2.29 -5.39
N ARG A 7 -17.76 2.46 -4.18
CA ARG A 7 -16.73 3.45 -3.85
C ARG A 7 -15.90 3.03 -2.65
N ALA A 8 -14.62 3.34 -2.67
CA ALA A 8 -13.75 3.28 -1.51
C ALA A 8 -13.76 4.65 -0.81
N ILE A 9 -14.14 4.65 0.45
CA ILE A 9 -14.13 5.85 1.29
C ILE A 9 -12.82 5.88 2.06
N ILE A 10 -12.02 6.91 1.87
CA ILE A 10 -10.73 7.10 2.52
C ILE A 10 -10.84 8.21 3.56
N ASP A 11 -10.66 7.86 4.82
CA ASP A 11 -10.67 8.80 5.95
C ASP A 11 -9.27 9.40 6.14
N LEU A 12 -9.10 10.65 5.71
CA LEU A 12 -7.85 11.39 5.84
C LEU A 12 -7.48 11.70 7.29
N ASP A 13 -8.47 11.82 8.17
CA ASP A 13 -8.22 12.07 9.59
C ASP A 13 -7.66 10.82 10.26
N ALA A 14 -8.17 9.64 9.89
CA ALA A 14 -7.62 8.36 10.33
C ALA A 14 -6.16 8.19 9.86
N VAL A 15 -5.87 8.43 8.56
CA VAL A 15 -4.49 8.41 8.03
C VAL A 15 -3.59 9.37 8.82
N SER A 16 -4.07 10.60 9.04
CA SER A 16 -3.35 11.63 9.78
C SER A 16 -3.04 11.19 11.22
N SER A 17 -4.03 10.67 11.92
CA SER A 17 -3.91 10.21 13.31
C SER A 17 -2.97 9.00 13.44
N ASN A 18 -3.06 8.03 12.53
CA ASN A 18 -2.17 6.89 12.48
C ASN A 18 -0.72 7.33 12.24
N PHE A 19 -0.49 8.24 11.30
CA PHE A 19 0.85 8.76 11.02
C PHE A 19 1.42 9.53 12.22
N ASP A 20 0.60 10.29 12.96
CA ASP A 20 1.02 10.93 14.22
C ASP A 20 1.39 9.91 15.28
N ALA A 21 0.64 8.82 15.41
CA ALA A 21 0.96 7.73 16.33
C ALA A 21 2.32 7.08 15.97
N VAL A 22 2.56 6.86 14.68
CA VAL A 22 3.86 6.38 14.16
C VAL A 22 4.98 7.34 14.53
N CYS A 23 4.82 8.64 14.28
CA CYS A 23 5.85 9.64 14.60
C CYS A 23 6.17 9.69 16.10
N ARG A 24 5.13 9.62 16.95
CA ARG A 24 5.31 9.59 18.41
C ARG A 24 6.06 8.34 18.89
N LYS A 25 5.79 7.19 18.28
CA LYS A 25 6.47 5.93 18.61
C LYS A 25 7.90 5.91 18.09
N ALA A 26 8.12 6.31 16.85
CA ALA A 26 9.43 6.27 16.20
C ALA A 26 10.46 7.20 16.83
N LYS A 27 10.07 8.42 17.20
CA LYS A 27 10.95 9.49 17.74
C LYS A 27 12.14 9.84 16.83
N VAL A 28 12.10 9.41 15.59
CA VAL A 28 13.05 9.70 14.50
C VAL A 28 12.27 10.08 13.25
N PRO A 29 12.89 10.68 12.23
CA PRO A 29 12.28 10.95 10.94
C PRO A 29 11.54 9.74 10.36
N VAL A 30 10.38 9.95 9.76
CA VAL A 30 9.53 8.91 9.18
C VAL A 30 9.44 9.09 7.68
N MET A 31 9.75 8.03 6.93
CA MET A 31 9.41 7.90 5.52
C MET A 31 7.97 7.36 5.41
N ALA A 32 7.08 8.10 4.73
CA ALA A 32 5.77 7.59 4.36
C ALA A 32 5.88 6.72 3.10
N VAL A 33 5.62 5.43 3.23
CA VAL A 33 5.64 4.50 2.08
C VAL A 33 4.29 4.51 1.42
N ILE A 34 4.24 5.07 0.21
CA ILE A 34 3.01 5.30 -0.57
C ILE A 34 3.01 4.61 -1.93
N LYS A 35 3.85 3.59 -2.09
CA LYS A 35 3.86 2.73 -3.28
C LYS A 35 2.52 2.01 -3.48
N ALA A 36 2.30 1.45 -4.68
CA ALA A 36 1.07 0.76 -5.07
C ALA A 36 -0.18 1.63 -4.79
N ASP A 37 -0.12 2.89 -5.26
CA ASP A 37 -1.18 3.88 -5.09
C ASP A 37 -1.55 4.07 -3.61
N ALA A 38 -0.52 4.26 -2.75
CA ALA A 38 -0.66 4.32 -1.29
C ALA A 38 -1.42 3.09 -0.73
N TYR A 39 -1.01 1.88 -1.15
CA TYR A 39 -1.70 0.63 -0.78
C TYR A 39 -3.19 0.67 -1.15
N GLY A 40 -3.51 1.20 -2.34
CA GLY A 40 -4.86 1.35 -2.84
C GLY A 40 -5.67 2.52 -2.28
N HIS A 41 -5.05 3.37 -1.44
CA HIS A 41 -5.72 4.54 -0.82
C HIS A 41 -5.62 5.83 -1.64
N GLY A 42 -4.82 5.83 -2.74
CA GLY A 42 -4.58 7.01 -3.58
C GLY A 42 -3.32 7.78 -3.20
N ALA A 43 -2.24 7.62 -4.00
CA ALA A 43 -0.91 8.13 -3.65
C ALA A 43 -0.87 9.66 -3.53
N VAL A 44 -1.43 10.38 -4.50
CA VAL A 44 -1.36 11.85 -4.54
C VAL A 44 -2.10 12.51 -3.37
N PRO A 45 -3.37 12.17 -3.04
CA PRO A 45 -4.05 12.76 -1.88
C PRO A 45 -3.34 12.45 -0.54
N ILE A 46 -2.81 11.23 -0.38
CA ILE A 46 -2.05 10.85 0.80
C ILE A 46 -0.72 11.61 0.86
N ALA A 47 -0.02 11.76 -0.27
CA ALA A 47 1.22 12.54 -0.32
C ALA A 47 0.98 14.00 0.09
N ARG A 48 -0.04 14.67 -0.46
CA ARG A 48 -0.41 16.04 -0.08
C ARG A 48 -0.74 16.18 1.41
N LEU A 49 -1.40 15.16 1.99
CA LEU A 49 -1.73 15.15 3.42
C LEU A 49 -0.46 15.08 4.30
N LEU A 50 0.54 14.29 3.88
CA LEU A 50 1.71 13.96 4.69
C LEU A 50 2.97 14.74 4.32
N GLU A 51 2.98 15.53 3.24
CA GLU A 51 4.18 16.18 2.70
C GLU A 51 4.96 17.00 3.73
N ASN A 52 4.27 17.78 4.55
CA ASN A 52 4.91 18.63 5.57
C ASN A 52 5.23 17.88 6.88
N ARG A 53 4.97 16.58 6.95
CA ARG A 53 5.07 15.78 8.18
C ARG A 53 6.03 14.60 8.04
N CYS A 54 6.21 14.06 6.83
CA CYS A 54 7.17 12.99 6.57
C CYS A 54 8.55 13.54 6.17
N ALA A 55 9.60 12.75 6.34
CA ALA A 55 10.95 13.09 5.88
C ALA A 55 11.12 12.75 4.40
N PHE A 56 10.58 11.62 3.97
CA PHE A 56 10.64 11.09 2.62
C PHE A 56 9.31 10.46 2.24
N PHE A 57 9.08 10.34 0.92
CA PHE A 57 8.15 9.37 0.38
C PHE A 57 8.90 8.15 -0.17
N GLY A 58 8.39 6.95 0.15
CA GLY A 58 8.90 5.68 -0.38
C GLY A 58 7.96 5.13 -1.45
N VAL A 59 8.47 4.93 -2.65
CA VAL A 59 7.76 4.36 -3.79
C VAL A 59 8.44 3.10 -4.32
N SER A 60 7.85 2.41 -5.29
CA SER A 60 8.39 1.17 -5.83
C SER A 60 9.00 1.32 -7.22
N SER A 61 8.58 2.32 -7.99
CA SER A 61 8.98 2.50 -9.38
C SER A 61 9.17 3.98 -9.75
N MET A 62 9.82 4.20 -10.88
CA MET A 62 9.98 5.56 -11.45
C MET A 62 8.63 6.18 -11.82
N SER A 63 7.67 5.39 -12.34
CA SER A 63 6.34 5.89 -12.68
C SER A 63 5.58 6.43 -11.48
N GLU A 64 5.65 5.74 -10.33
CA GLU A 64 5.06 6.23 -9.08
C GLU A 64 5.75 7.53 -8.59
N ALA A 65 7.07 7.63 -8.76
CA ALA A 65 7.79 8.84 -8.41
C ALA A 65 7.44 10.02 -9.32
N LEU A 66 7.27 9.77 -10.63
CA LEU A 66 6.83 10.77 -11.60
C LEU A 66 5.43 11.27 -11.28
N GLU A 67 4.46 10.39 -11.00
CA GLU A 67 3.11 10.76 -10.59
C GLU A 67 3.12 11.77 -9.43
N LEU A 68 3.98 11.55 -8.44
CA LEU A 68 4.12 12.47 -7.31
C LEU A 68 4.75 13.81 -7.72
N ARG A 69 5.78 13.79 -8.57
CA ARG A 69 6.41 15.03 -9.07
C ARG A 69 5.46 15.85 -9.94
N ASP A 70 4.70 15.20 -10.82
CA ASP A 70 3.68 15.83 -11.66
C ASP A 70 2.55 16.45 -10.81
N ALA A 71 2.24 15.82 -9.66
CA ALA A 71 1.32 16.36 -8.67
C ALA A 71 1.88 17.53 -7.82
N GLY A 72 3.15 17.93 -8.07
CA GLY A 72 3.81 19.05 -7.39
C GLY A 72 4.42 18.69 -6.02
N ILE A 73 4.53 17.42 -5.68
CA ILE A 73 5.15 16.98 -4.42
C ILE A 73 6.66 17.24 -4.47
N ALA A 74 7.15 18.10 -3.57
CA ALA A 74 8.56 18.52 -3.51
C ALA A 74 9.42 17.67 -2.56
N ARG A 75 8.80 16.99 -1.60
CA ARG A 75 9.49 16.18 -0.59
C ARG A 75 10.42 15.13 -1.23
N PRO A 76 11.57 14.79 -0.63
CA PRO A 76 12.43 13.72 -1.11
C PRO A 76 11.67 12.42 -1.37
N ILE A 77 11.95 11.77 -2.52
CA ILE A 77 11.35 10.49 -2.92
C ILE A 77 12.47 9.47 -3.04
N LEU A 78 12.30 8.31 -2.41
CA LEU A 78 13.17 7.14 -2.57
C LEU A 78 12.42 6.03 -3.29
N ILE A 79 12.97 5.53 -4.39
CA ILE A 79 12.52 4.30 -5.04
C ILE A 79 13.13 3.12 -4.28
N LEU A 80 12.30 2.37 -3.57
CA LEU A 80 12.72 1.23 -2.74
C LEU A 80 12.99 -0.05 -3.55
N GLY A 81 12.61 -0.05 -4.81
CA GLY A 81 12.78 -1.16 -5.75
C GLY A 81 13.90 -0.90 -6.77
N TYR A 82 13.88 -1.69 -7.85
CA TYR A 82 14.79 -1.52 -8.98
C TYR A 82 14.40 -0.31 -9.83
N THR A 83 15.40 0.51 -10.16
CA THR A 83 15.26 1.59 -11.14
C THR A 83 16.08 1.21 -12.36
N PRO A 84 15.49 1.06 -13.55
CA PRO A 84 16.24 0.74 -14.76
C PRO A 84 17.18 1.91 -15.13
N PRO A 85 18.42 1.65 -15.63
CA PRO A 85 19.40 2.70 -15.93
C PRO A 85 18.90 3.78 -16.90
N GLN A 86 17.97 3.45 -17.79
CA GLN A 86 17.34 4.38 -18.72
C GLN A 86 16.54 5.48 -18.01
N ALA A 87 16.09 5.23 -16.77
CA ALA A 87 15.35 6.21 -15.97
C ALA A 87 16.24 7.13 -15.12
N PHE A 88 17.56 6.88 -15.04
CA PHE A 88 18.46 7.69 -14.22
C PHE A 88 18.55 9.16 -14.66
N PRO A 89 18.53 9.52 -15.95
CA PRO A 89 18.50 10.93 -16.35
C PRO A 89 17.31 11.68 -15.75
N ASP A 90 16.12 11.10 -15.79
CA ASP A 90 14.94 11.70 -15.18
C ASP A 90 15.00 11.70 -13.65
N ALA A 91 15.47 10.61 -13.03
CA ALA A 91 15.65 10.54 -11.58
C ALA A 91 16.59 11.64 -11.08
N VAL A 92 17.70 11.85 -11.76
CA VAL A 92 18.68 12.91 -11.47
C VAL A 92 18.05 14.30 -11.61
N ARG A 93 17.40 14.57 -12.74
CA ARG A 93 16.76 15.86 -13.05
C ARG A 93 15.67 16.23 -12.02
N LEU A 94 14.92 15.24 -11.55
CA LEU A 94 13.79 15.41 -10.63
C LEU A 94 14.17 15.22 -9.16
N GLY A 95 15.44 15.00 -8.85
CA GLY A 95 15.93 14.79 -7.48
C GLY A 95 15.29 13.57 -6.81
N ILE A 96 15.05 12.50 -7.57
CA ILE A 96 14.54 11.24 -7.08
C ILE A 96 15.73 10.36 -6.72
N ARG A 97 15.69 9.72 -5.52
CA ARG A 97 16.73 8.83 -5.03
C ARG A 97 16.45 7.40 -5.50
N PRO A 98 17.31 6.78 -6.31
CA PRO A 98 17.24 5.34 -6.56
C PRO A 98 17.85 4.54 -5.42
N ALA A 99 17.41 3.29 -5.25
CA ALA A 99 18.14 2.27 -4.51
C ALA A 99 19.24 1.67 -5.41
N ILE A 100 20.48 1.68 -4.94
CA ILE A 100 21.62 1.10 -5.65
C ILE A 100 22.09 -0.17 -4.95
N PHE A 101 22.18 -1.26 -5.70
CA PHE A 101 22.56 -2.58 -5.21
C PHE A 101 23.37 -3.41 -6.23
N ARG A 102 23.87 -2.75 -7.29
CA ARG A 102 24.81 -3.29 -8.27
C ARG A 102 25.79 -2.23 -8.67
N ARG A 103 27.02 -2.62 -9.02
CA ARG A 103 28.09 -1.73 -9.52
C ARG A 103 27.62 -0.94 -10.74
N GLU A 104 27.07 -1.63 -11.72
CA GLU A 104 26.67 -1.08 -13.01
C GLU A 104 25.61 0.03 -12.86
N ASP A 105 24.71 -0.10 -11.88
CA ASP A 105 23.68 0.91 -11.58
C ASP A 105 24.32 2.17 -10.97
N GLY A 106 25.30 2.01 -10.06
CA GLY A 106 26.07 3.13 -9.52
C GLY A 106 26.83 3.90 -10.60
N GLU A 107 27.52 3.18 -11.51
CA GLU A 107 28.24 3.76 -12.64
C GLU A 107 27.29 4.48 -13.61
N ALA A 108 26.13 3.90 -13.90
CA ALA A 108 25.14 4.51 -14.79
C ALA A 108 24.52 5.76 -14.15
N LEU A 109 24.23 5.75 -12.85
CA LEU A 109 23.75 6.93 -12.13
C LEU A 109 24.81 8.05 -12.11
N SER A 110 26.09 7.71 -11.91
CA SER A 110 27.20 8.68 -11.97
C SER A 110 27.28 9.33 -13.33
N ARG A 111 27.24 8.57 -14.44
CA ARG A 111 27.22 9.14 -15.79
C ARG A 111 26.07 10.12 -15.98
N ALA A 112 24.86 9.73 -15.60
CA ALA A 112 23.67 10.60 -15.71
C ALA A 112 23.81 11.89 -14.88
N ALA A 113 24.37 11.80 -13.66
CA ALA A 113 24.61 12.96 -12.80
C ALA A 113 25.65 13.94 -13.40
N VAL A 114 26.76 13.41 -13.92
CA VAL A 114 27.82 14.20 -14.57
C VAL A 114 27.29 14.86 -15.83
N GLU A 115 26.56 14.15 -16.68
CA GLU A 115 25.95 14.70 -17.90
C GLU A 115 24.94 15.81 -17.58
N ALA A 116 24.19 15.69 -16.52
CA ALA A 116 23.24 16.71 -16.06
C ALA A 116 23.90 17.87 -15.29
N GLY A 117 25.17 17.76 -14.91
CA GLY A 117 25.91 18.77 -14.14
C GLY A 117 25.39 18.95 -12.70
N VAL A 118 24.81 17.90 -12.09
CA VAL A 118 24.23 17.95 -10.74
C VAL A 118 24.75 16.80 -9.87
N SER A 119 24.50 16.88 -8.55
CA SER A 119 24.78 15.79 -7.64
C SER A 119 23.53 14.93 -7.46
N ALA A 120 23.65 13.62 -7.66
CA ALA A 120 22.59 12.63 -7.44
C ALA A 120 22.77 11.95 -6.09
N ALA A 121 21.81 12.14 -5.20
CA ALA A 121 21.72 11.37 -3.96
C ALA A 121 21.08 10.01 -4.23
N PHE A 122 21.57 8.99 -3.53
CA PHE A 122 21.04 7.63 -3.63
C PHE A 122 21.18 6.89 -2.30
N HIS A 123 20.45 5.77 -2.13
CA HIS A 123 20.61 4.89 -0.98
C HIS A 123 21.14 3.52 -1.42
N PHE A 124 22.14 3.01 -0.72
CA PHE A 124 22.55 1.61 -0.87
C PHE A 124 21.49 0.69 -0.28
N ALA A 125 21.09 -0.35 -1.01
CA ALA A 125 20.34 -1.46 -0.47
C ALA A 125 21.28 -2.60 -0.12
N VAL A 126 21.15 -3.16 1.10
CA VAL A 126 21.91 -4.34 1.53
C VAL A 126 20.96 -5.47 1.90
N ASP A 127 21.27 -6.67 1.46
CA ASP A 127 20.52 -7.88 1.79
C ASP A 127 21.03 -8.50 3.09
N THR A 128 20.25 -8.35 4.13
CA THR A 128 20.54 -8.92 5.45
C THR A 128 19.76 -10.20 5.74
N GLY A 129 18.99 -10.71 4.75
CA GLY A 129 18.26 -11.96 4.89
C GLY A 129 16.82 -11.92 4.37
N MET A 130 16.43 -10.88 3.60
CA MET A 130 15.19 -10.87 2.81
C MET A 130 15.35 -11.62 1.48
N SER A 131 16.58 -11.68 0.97
CA SER A 131 16.99 -12.38 -0.27
C SER A 131 16.20 -11.93 -1.52
N ARG A 132 15.93 -10.62 -1.61
CA ARG A 132 15.17 -10.02 -2.71
C ARG A 132 16.03 -9.12 -3.58
N ILE A 133 16.67 -8.11 -3.01
CA ILE A 133 17.63 -7.19 -3.63
C ILE A 133 18.64 -6.75 -2.57
N GLY A 134 19.82 -6.32 -2.97
CA GLY A 134 20.81 -5.73 -2.06
C GLY A 134 22.20 -6.33 -2.26
N PHE A 135 23.21 -5.53 -1.95
CA PHE A 135 24.58 -6.02 -1.75
C PHE A 135 24.61 -7.04 -0.62
N GLN A 136 25.46 -8.04 -0.73
CA GLN A 136 25.61 -9.03 0.33
C GLN A 136 26.49 -8.48 1.47
N VAL A 137 26.31 -9.00 2.67
CA VAL A 137 27.12 -8.60 3.84
C VAL A 137 28.50 -9.26 3.77
N THR A 138 29.32 -8.77 2.83
CA THR A 138 30.69 -9.26 2.57
C THR A 138 31.66 -8.10 2.43
N GLU A 139 32.96 -8.35 2.69
CA GLU A 139 34.01 -7.34 2.46
C GLU A 139 34.06 -6.93 0.98
N THR A 140 33.90 -7.90 0.05
CA THR A 140 33.90 -7.62 -1.40
C THR A 140 32.79 -6.63 -1.79
N ASP A 141 31.55 -6.82 -1.32
CA ASP A 141 30.46 -5.92 -1.66
C ASP A 141 30.61 -4.56 -0.97
N ALA A 142 31.24 -4.53 0.23
CA ALA A 142 31.60 -3.27 0.88
C ALA A 142 32.67 -2.50 0.12
N ASP A 143 33.66 -3.20 -0.53
CA ASP A 143 34.62 -2.58 -1.44
C ASP A 143 33.93 -1.96 -2.65
N ILE A 144 32.99 -2.69 -3.29
CA ILE A 144 32.20 -2.18 -4.40
C ILE A 144 31.40 -0.94 -3.99
N CYS A 145 30.74 -0.95 -2.83
CA CYS A 145 30.01 0.22 -2.32
C CYS A 145 30.94 1.41 -2.09
N ALA A 146 32.17 1.19 -1.58
CA ALA A 146 33.15 2.27 -1.39
C ALA A 146 33.60 2.87 -2.72
N GLU A 147 33.82 2.05 -3.73
CA GLU A 147 34.15 2.53 -5.09
C GLU A 147 33.00 3.35 -5.70
N ILE A 148 31.73 2.90 -5.54
CA ILE A 148 30.55 3.65 -6.01
C ILE A 148 30.42 4.98 -5.26
N ALA A 149 30.64 5.00 -3.94
CA ALA A 149 30.47 6.19 -3.11
C ALA A 149 31.38 7.37 -3.50
N VAL A 150 32.48 7.11 -4.19
CA VAL A 150 33.43 8.13 -4.65
C VAL A 150 33.31 8.49 -6.15
N LEU A 151 32.34 7.87 -6.85
CA LEU A 151 32.11 8.20 -8.26
C LEU A 151 31.67 9.66 -8.43
N PRO A 152 32.09 10.33 -9.52
CA PRO A 152 31.73 11.72 -9.76
C PRO A 152 30.23 11.96 -9.79
N GLY A 153 29.78 13.06 -9.20
CA GLY A 153 28.37 13.45 -9.20
C GLY A 153 27.48 12.64 -8.27
N LEU A 154 28.01 11.73 -7.46
CA LEU A 154 27.22 10.91 -6.54
C LEU A 154 27.32 11.36 -5.07
N THR A 155 26.25 11.16 -4.34
CA THR A 155 26.17 11.29 -2.87
C THR A 155 25.52 10.05 -2.29
N ALA A 156 26.29 9.20 -1.59
CA ALA A 156 25.78 8.06 -0.86
C ALA A 156 25.05 8.57 0.41
N GLU A 157 23.77 8.98 0.23
CA GLU A 157 22.95 9.60 1.28
C GLU A 157 22.53 8.58 2.32
N GLY A 158 22.14 7.37 1.90
CA GLY A 158 21.57 6.40 2.81
C GLY A 158 22.00 4.95 2.60
N LEU A 159 21.70 4.14 3.63
CA LEU A 159 21.83 2.69 3.63
C LEU A 159 20.56 2.07 4.19
N PHE A 160 20.01 1.07 3.52
CA PHE A 160 18.84 0.37 4.02
C PHE A 160 18.85 -1.12 3.76
N SER A 161 18.09 -1.83 4.59
CA SER A 161 17.69 -3.21 4.36
C SER A 161 16.19 -3.36 4.64
N HIS A 162 15.70 -4.59 4.63
CA HIS A 162 14.28 -4.88 4.88
C HIS A 162 14.13 -6.13 5.75
N PHE A 163 13.41 -5.98 6.86
CA PHE A 163 13.06 -7.12 7.70
C PHE A 163 12.12 -8.08 6.96
N ALA A 164 12.42 -9.37 7.06
CA ALA A 164 11.61 -10.44 6.50
C ALA A 164 10.56 -10.98 7.49
N THR A 165 10.86 -10.93 8.80
CA THR A 165 10.08 -11.59 9.87
C THR A 165 9.92 -10.72 11.11
N ALA A 166 9.94 -9.37 10.97
CA ALA A 166 9.76 -8.49 12.11
C ALA A 166 8.31 -8.44 12.63
N ASP A 167 7.38 -9.05 11.90
CA ASP A 167 5.96 -9.21 12.19
C ASP A 167 5.59 -10.56 12.83
N SER A 168 6.59 -11.41 13.12
CA SER A 168 6.40 -12.69 13.79
C SER A 168 6.59 -12.58 15.30
N TYR A 169 6.02 -13.51 16.07
CA TYR A 169 6.28 -13.64 17.52
C TYR A 169 7.76 -13.87 17.81
N ASP A 170 8.43 -14.73 17.03
CA ASP A 170 9.87 -14.97 17.15
C ASP A 170 10.66 -13.94 16.33
N LEU A 171 11.25 -12.99 17.04
CA LEU A 171 12.09 -11.92 16.46
C LEU A 171 13.55 -12.33 16.26
N SER A 172 13.95 -13.58 16.53
CA SER A 172 15.35 -14.02 16.45
C SER A 172 15.98 -13.77 15.07
N ARG A 173 15.26 -14.09 13.99
CA ARG A 173 15.68 -13.84 12.61
C ARG A 173 15.81 -12.35 12.30
N ALA A 174 14.85 -11.56 12.76
CA ALA A 174 14.87 -10.10 12.55
C ALA A 174 16.04 -9.46 13.33
N ARG A 175 16.35 -9.91 14.54
CA ARG A 175 17.52 -9.46 15.29
C ARG A 175 18.83 -9.81 14.57
N ALA A 176 18.96 -11.03 14.06
CA ALA A 176 20.10 -11.42 13.25
C ALA A 176 20.23 -10.60 11.94
N GLN A 177 19.11 -10.13 11.35
CA GLN A 177 19.16 -9.18 10.24
C GLN A 177 19.71 -7.81 10.66
N ALA A 178 19.31 -7.30 11.83
CA ALA A 178 19.83 -6.05 12.37
C ALA A 178 21.35 -6.14 12.65
N GLU A 179 21.83 -7.24 13.26
CA GLU A 179 23.26 -7.48 13.48
C GLU A 179 24.06 -7.48 12.17
N ARG A 180 23.54 -8.12 11.11
CA ARG A 180 24.16 -8.10 9.78
C ARG A 180 24.15 -6.71 9.16
N PHE A 181 23.08 -5.93 9.36
CA PHE A 181 22.99 -4.55 8.91
C PHE A 181 24.07 -3.68 9.55
N ASP A 182 24.23 -3.78 10.88
CA ASP A 182 25.24 -3.05 11.63
C ASP A 182 26.67 -3.48 11.24
N ALA A 183 26.88 -4.77 10.98
CA ALA A 183 28.16 -5.28 10.50
C ALA A 183 28.53 -4.68 9.13
N PHE A 184 27.56 -4.58 8.20
CA PHE A 184 27.81 -3.98 6.88
C PHE A 184 28.07 -2.46 6.98
N ASP A 185 27.31 -1.74 7.81
CA ASP A 185 27.59 -0.32 8.09
C ASP A 185 29.00 -0.10 8.66
N ALA A 186 29.45 -0.99 9.56
CA ALA A 186 30.81 -0.96 10.08
C ALA A 186 31.87 -1.24 8.99
N MET A 187 31.59 -2.15 8.03
CA MET A 187 32.48 -2.39 6.88
C MET A 187 32.62 -1.13 6.01
N LEU A 188 31.50 -0.45 5.73
CA LEU A 188 31.49 0.80 4.98
C LEU A 188 32.28 1.92 5.69
N LYS A 189 32.06 2.07 7.01
CA LYS A 189 32.79 3.08 7.82
C LYS A 189 34.30 2.85 7.80
N ARG A 190 34.78 1.60 7.86
CA ARG A 190 36.22 1.29 7.77
C ARG A 190 36.82 1.70 6.42
N ARG A 191 36.01 1.80 5.37
CA ARG A 191 36.41 2.25 4.01
C ARG A 191 36.23 3.76 3.80
N GLY A 192 35.86 4.50 4.83
CA GLY A 192 35.65 5.94 4.76
C GLY A 192 34.31 6.35 4.14
N VAL A 193 33.40 5.42 3.86
CA VAL A 193 32.04 5.73 3.38
C VAL A 193 31.21 6.26 4.53
N ARG A 194 30.74 7.50 4.39
CA ARG A 194 29.90 8.16 5.38
C ARG A 194 28.43 8.10 4.94
N ILE A 195 27.64 7.29 5.65
CA ILE A 195 26.18 7.22 5.46
C ILE A 195 25.51 8.18 6.45
N LEU A 196 24.62 9.02 5.95
CA LEU A 196 23.87 10.00 6.75
C LEU A 196 22.57 9.41 7.32
N ILE A 197 21.90 8.54 6.55
CA ILE A 197 20.57 8.03 6.88
C ILE A 197 20.56 6.50 6.77
N ARG A 198 20.59 5.82 7.91
CA ARG A 198 20.37 4.38 7.97
C ARG A 198 18.91 4.11 8.27
N HIS A 199 18.31 3.16 7.57
CA HIS A 199 16.92 2.79 7.83
C HIS A 199 16.64 1.30 7.53
N LEU A 200 16.28 0.56 8.57
CA LEU A 200 16.00 -0.86 8.51
C LEU A 200 14.51 -1.15 8.77
N ASN A 201 13.92 -0.46 9.76
CA ASN A 201 12.58 -0.75 10.25
C ASN A 201 11.49 -0.43 9.22
N ASN A 202 10.71 -1.44 8.86
CA ASN A 202 9.41 -1.33 8.22
C ASN A 202 8.31 -1.13 9.31
N SER A 203 7.03 -1.24 8.94
CA SER A 203 5.92 -1.10 9.89
C SER A 203 6.04 -2.04 11.10
N ALA A 204 6.38 -3.29 10.88
CA ALA A 204 6.55 -4.27 11.95
C ALA A 204 7.80 -3.97 12.81
N GLY A 205 8.92 -3.65 12.17
CA GLY A 205 10.14 -3.26 12.89
C GLY A 205 9.95 -2.00 13.73
N LEU A 206 9.16 -1.02 13.26
CA LEU A 206 8.76 0.14 14.04
C LEU A 206 7.97 -0.24 15.30
N MET A 207 7.12 -1.26 15.23
CA MET A 207 6.32 -1.71 16.38
C MET A 207 7.15 -2.51 17.39
N ASN A 208 8.03 -3.40 16.93
CA ASN A 208 8.65 -4.46 17.73
C ASN A 208 10.11 -4.22 18.11
N PHE A 209 10.75 -3.15 17.61
CA PHE A 209 12.13 -2.78 17.97
C PHE A 209 12.17 -1.38 18.55
N ASP A 210 13.04 -1.17 19.55
CA ASP A 210 13.27 0.15 20.15
C ASP A 210 14.32 0.97 19.40
N HIS A 211 15.22 0.31 18.66
CA HIS A 211 16.25 0.98 17.87
C HIS A 211 15.76 1.25 16.45
N HIS A 212 15.71 2.52 16.05
CA HIS A 212 15.10 2.95 14.79
C HIS A 212 16.08 3.55 13.77
N TYR A 213 17.37 3.59 14.09
CA TYR A 213 18.40 4.29 13.29
C TYR A 213 18.01 5.76 13.04
N GLU A 214 18.41 6.35 11.90
CA GLU A 214 18.10 7.75 11.60
C GLU A 214 16.71 7.93 10.96
N MET A 215 16.07 6.85 10.48
CA MET A 215 14.74 6.93 9.88
C MET A 215 14.00 5.59 9.94
N VAL A 216 12.68 5.63 10.04
CA VAL A 216 11.81 4.45 9.89
C VAL A 216 10.94 4.57 8.64
N ARG A 217 10.43 3.45 8.12
CA ARG A 217 9.54 3.39 6.97
C ARG A 217 8.16 2.92 7.37
N SER A 218 7.22 3.86 7.41
CA SER A 218 5.82 3.59 7.72
C SER A 218 5.06 3.24 6.44
N GLY A 219 4.65 1.99 6.32
CA GLY A 219 3.80 1.48 5.25
C GLY A 219 2.37 1.25 5.76
N ILE A 220 2.00 -0.02 5.93
CA ILE A 220 0.63 -0.46 6.20
C ILE A 220 0.00 0.19 7.45
N VAL A 221 0.78 0.46 8.48
CA VAL A 221 0.29 1.10 9.71
C VAL A 221 -0.19 2.54 9.51
N THR A 222 0.30 3.23 8.47
CA THR A 222 -0.20 4.55 8.07
C THR A 222 -1.68 4.48 7.66
N TYR A 223 -2.11 3.36 7.11
CA TYR A 223 -3.47 3.13 6.63
C TYR A 223 -4.38 2.47 7.67
N GLY A 224 -3.87 2.28 8.90
CA GLY A 224 -4.63 1.73 10.01
C GLY A 224 -4.79 0.22 10.00
N LEU A 225 -3.86 -0.47 9.31
CA LEU A 225 -3.82 -1.93 9.21
C LEU A 225 -2.55 -2.47 9.86
N TYR A 226 -2.60 -3.65 10.44
CA TYR A 226 -1.47 -4.27 11.11
C TYR A 226 -0.67 -5.16 10.15
N PRO A 227 0.66 -5.29 10.36
CA PRO A 227 1.53 -6.09 9.50
C PRO A 227 1.19 -7.58 9.47
N SER A 228 0.72 -8.13 10.58
CA SER A 228 0.22 -9.50 10.75
C SER A 228 -0.68 -9.59 11.97
N ASP A 229 -1.29 -10.73 12.19
CA ASP A 229 -2.05 -11.08 13.40
C ASP A 229 -1.16 -11.48 14.58
N GLU A 230 0.16 -11.62 14.37
CA GLU A 230 1.13 -11.92 15.43
C GLU A 230 1.67 -10.65 16.14
N VAL A 231 1.42 -9.44 15.62
CA VAL A 231 1.89 -8.21 16.27
C VAL A 231 0.98 -7.79 17.42
N ASP A 232 1.58 -7.25 18.48
CA ASP A 232 0.81 -6.64 19.57
C ASP A 232 0.21 -5.30 19.15
N THR A 233 -1.10 -5.29 18.89
CA THR A 233 -1.84 -4.09 18.48
C THR A 233 -1.86 -2.99 19.55
N GLY A 234 -1.68 -3.34 20.82
CA GLY A 234 -1.58 -2.39 21.93
C GLY A 234 -0.35 -1.48 21.85
N LEU A 235 0.72 -1.92 21.15
CA LEU A 235 1.94 -1.12 20.97
C LEU A 235 1.74 0.10 20.07
N LEU A 236 0.75 0.06 19.17
CA LEU A 236 0.41 1.14 18.25
C LEU A 236 -1.08 1.06 17.89
N PRO A 237 -1.97 1.66 18.69
CA PRO A 237 -3.39 1.72 18.37
C PRO A 237 -3.64 2.46 17.05
N LEU A 238 -4.35 1.83 16.12
CA LEU A 238 -4.60 2.32 14.77
C LEU A 238 -6.10 2.36 14.45
N THR A 239 -6.47 3.24 13.52
CA THR A 239 -7.82 3.32 12.98
C THR A 239 -7.78 3.00 11.48
N PRO A 240 -8.51 1.97 10.99
CA PRO A 240 -8.59 1.67 9.56
C PRO A 240 -9.08 2.89 8.76
N ALA A 241 -8.32 3.23 7.71
CA ALA A 241 -8.59 4.43 6.92
C ALA A 241 -9.52 4.18 5.73
N MET A 242 -9.73 2.92 5.32
CA MET A 242 -10.55 2.58 4.16
C MET A 242 -11.84 1.87 4.57
N ARG A 243 -12.96 2.32 3.99
CA ARG A 243 -14.21 1.57 3.93
C ARG A 243 -14.56 1.33 2.46
N LEU A 244 -15.11 0.15 2.14
CA LEU A 244 -15.59 -0.19 0.81
C LEU A 244 -17.11 -0.32 0.86
N LEU A 245 -17.80 0.56 0.14
CA LEU A 245 -19.24 0.62 0.12
C LEU A 245 -19.79 0.41 -1.28
N SER A 246 -20.98 -0.20 -1.38
CA SER A 246 -21.77 -0.30 -2.59
C SER A 246 -23.24 0.01 -2.30
N ARG A 247 -24.12 -0.33 -3.24
CA ARG A 247 -25.57 -0.20 -3.08
C ARG A 247 -26.27 -1.44 -3.63
N VAL A 248 -27.45 -1.71 -3.09
CA VAL A 248 -28.37 -2.67 -3.72
C VAL A 248 -28.84 -2.10 -5.06
N SER A 249 -28.63 -2.82 -6.16
CA SER A 249 -29.08 -2.39 -7.49
C SER A 249 -30.46 -2.98 -7.85
N TYR A 250 -30.78 -4.18 -7.35
CA TYR A 250 -32.01 -4.88 -7.65
C TYR A 250 -32.36 -5.87 -6.55
N VAL A 251 -33.66 -6.05 -6.28
CA VAL A 251 -34.19 -7.05 -5.33
C VAL A 251 -35.25 -7.89 -6.01
N LYS A 252 -35.23 -9.19 -5.77
CA LYS A 252 -36.23 -10.15 -6.29
C LYS A 252 -36.48 -11.30 -5.34
N ALA A 253 -37.71 -11.78 -5.31
CA ALA A 253 -38.06 -13.03 -4.63
C ALA A 253 -37.97 -14.20 -5.63
N LEU A 254 -37.35 -15.31 -5.19
CA LEU A 254 -37.20 -16.53 -5.97
C LEU A 254 -37.86 -17.70 -5.21
N PRO A 255 -38.57 -18.62 -5.95
CA PRO A 255 -39.08 -19.84 -5.35
C PRO A 255 -37.93 -20.82 -5.01
N PRO A 256 -38.17 -21.88 -4.23
CA PRO A 256 -37.22 -22.97 -4.09
C PRO A 256 -36.87 -23.62 -5.43
N GLY A 257 -35.66 -24.18 -5.52
CA GLY A 257 -35.17 -24.87 -6.72
C GLY A 257 -34.56 -23.95 -7.79
N ARG A 258 -34.34 -22.65 -7.52
CA ARG A 258 -33.72 -21.72 -8.47
C ARG A 258 -32.22 -21.69 -8.28
N GLU A 259 -31.51 -21.88 -9.39
CA GLU A 259 -30.06 -21.72 -9.47
C GLU A 259 -29.66 -20.25 -9.46
N ILE A 260 -28.57 -19.91 -8.74
CA ILE A 260 -28.04 -18.56 -8.63
C ILE A 260 -26.60 -18.51 -9.15
N SER A 261 -26.32 -17.54 -10.03
CA SER A 261 -25.00 -17.22 -10.58
C SER A 261 -24.45 -18.28 -11.54
N TYR A 262 -23.24 -18.04 -12.04
CA TYR A 262 -22.55 -18.90 -13.00
C TYR A 262 -22.38 -20.35 -12.47
N GLY A 263 -22.83 -21.32 -13.26
CA GLY A 263 -22.73 -22.73 -12.97
C GLY A 263 -23.69 -23.23 -11.89
N GLY A 264 -24.71 -22.44 -11.51
CA GLY A 264 -25.75 -22.85 -10.58
C GLY A 264 -25.22 -23.39 -9.26
N THR A 265 -24.10 -22.89 -8.77
CA THR A 265 -23.39 -23.44 -7.59
C THR A 265 -24.17 -23.25 -6.28
N PHE A 266 -25.20 -22.43 -6.29
CA PHE A 266 -26.17 -22.28 -5.21
C PHE A 266 -27.57 -22.50 -5.77
N VAL A 267 -28.37 -23.30 -5.07
CA VAL A 267 -29.79 -23.55 -5.38
C VAL A 267 -30.65 -23.16 -4.19
N THR A 268 -31.66 -22.35 -4.41
CA THR A 268 -32.58 -21.95 -3.32
C THR A 268 -33.32 -23.16 -2.76
N THR A 269 -33.35 -23.33 -1.46
CA THR A 269 -34.05 -24.42 -0.75
C THR A 269 -35.36 -23.97 -0.13
N ARG A 270 -35.59 -22.66 -0.03
CA ARG A 270 -36.78 -21.98 0.49
C ARG A 270 -37.13 -20.79 -0.41
N PRO A 271 -38.31 -20.18 -0.29
CA PRO A 271 -38.55 -18.86 -0.84
C PRO A 271 -37.45 -17.90 -0.37
N THR A 272 -36.70 -17.31 -1.31
CA THR A 272 -35.47 -16.53 -1.02
C THR A 272 -35.58 -15.16 -1.65
N VAL A 273 -35.32 -14.10 -0.87
CA VAL A 273 -35.18 -12.75 -1.36
C VAL A 273 -33.72 -12.48 -1.65
N VAL A 274 -33.42 -12.17 -2.92
CA VAL A 274 -32.05 -11.99 -3.41
C VAL A 274 -31.84 -10.53 -3.78
N ALA A 275 -30.82 -9.91 -3.19
CA ALA A 275 -30.33 -8.60 -3.62
C ALA A 275 -29.13 -8.75 -4.55
N THR A 276 -29.07 -7.91 -5.60
CA THR A 276 -27.92 -7.79 -6.50
C THR A 276 -27.11 -6.56 -6.10
N VAL A 277 -25.80 -6.74 -5.98
CA VAL A 277 -24.83 -5.69 -5.61
C VAL A 277 -23.86 -5.48 -6.76
N PRO A 278 -23.69 -4.26 -7.30
CA PRO A 278 -22.85 -3.97 -8.46
C PRO A 278 -21.38 -3.83 -8.05
N ILE A 279 -20.80 -4.94 -7.64
CA ILE A 279 -19.37 -5.13 -7.42
C ILE A 279 -18.99 -6.57 -7.75
N GLY A 280 -17.84 -6.76 -8.38
CA GLY A 280 -17.32 -8.07 -8.73
C GLY A 280 -15.80 -8.13 -8.74
N TYR A 281 -15.26 -9.21 -9.33
CA TYR A 281 -13.82 -9.42 -9.29
C TYR A 281 -13.02 -8.41 -10.14
N ALA A 282 -13.64 -7.75 -11.12
CA ALA A 282 -13.00 -6.67 -11.87
C ALA A 282 -12.81 -5.38 -11.03
N ASP A 283 -13.57 -5.25 -9.95
CA ASP A 283 -13.45 -4.16 -8.98
C ASP A 283 -12.43 -4.46 -7.87
N GLY A 284 -11.91 -5.71 -7.84
CA GLY A 284 -11.03 -6.21 -6.79
C GLY A 284 -11.73 -7.07 -5.72
N TYR A 285 -13.05 -7.27 -5.81
CA TYR A 285 -13.79 -8.12 -4.89
C TYR A 285 -13.62 -9.60 -5.29
N ARG A 286 -12.76 -10.31 -4.58
CA ARG A 286 -12.20 -11.61 -4.99
C ARG A 286 -13.27 -12.67 -5.27
N ARG A 287 -13.11 -13.42 -6.40
CA ARG A 287 -14.00 -14.52 -6.78
C ARG A 287 -13.97 -15.69 -5.78
N SER A 288 -12.88 -15.83 -5.01
CA SER A 288 -12.75 -16.84 -3.95
C SER A 288 -13.72 -16.64 -2.76
N LEU A 289 -14.31 -15.46 -2.63
CA LEU A 289 -15.36 -15.17 -1.64
C LEU A 289 -16.72 -15.80 -1.98
N SER A 290 -16.89 -16.39 -3.18
CA SER A 290 -18.12 -17.00 -3.66
C SER A 290 -18.66 -18.04 -2.70
N GLY A 291 -19.88 -17.82 -2.16
CA GLY A 291 -20.56 -18.73 -1.23
C GLY A 291 -19.85 -18.97 0.11
N ARG A 292 -18.86 -18.14 0.46
CA ARG A 292 -18.04 -18.30 1.67
C ARG A 292 -18.02 -17.08 2.57
N PHE A 293 -18.55 -15.97 2.09
CA PHE A 293 -18.50 -14.71 2.81
C PHE A 293 -19.85 -13.98 2.74
N TYR A 294 -19.92 -12.80 3.33
CA TYR A 294 -21.12 -11.99 3.45
C TYR A 294 -20.79 -10.50 3.25
N VAL A 295 -21.83 -9.71 3.15
CA VAL A 295 -21.79 -8.24 3.21
C VAL A 295 -22.73 -7.77 4.32
N LEU A 296 -22.67 -6.50 4.70
CA LEU A 296 -23.60 -5.92 5.66
C LEU A 296 -24.64 -5.06 4.94
N ILE A 297 -25.91 -5.24 5.33
CA ILE A 297 -27.05 -4.43 4.89
C ILE A 297 -27.95 -4.21 6.11
N HIS A 298 -28.29 -2.97 6.42
CA HIS A 298 -29.08 -2.61 7.61
C HIS A 298 -28.50 -3.18 8.92
N GLY A 299 -27.16 -3.20 9.05
CA GLY A 299 -26.49 -3.74 10.23
C GLY A 299 -26.52 -5.27 10.36
N GLN A 300 -26.90 -6.01 9.31
CA GLN A 300 -27.03 -7.46 9.32
C GLN A 300 -26.22 -8.11 8.21
N ARG A 301 -25.78 -9.35 8.46
CA ARG A 301 -24.99 -10.15 7.53
C ARG A 301 -25.87 -10.74 6.42
N ALA A 302 -25.59 -10.37 5.17
CA ALA A 302 -26.20 -10.91 3.97
C ALA A 302 -25.21 -11.84 3.24
N PRO A 303 -25.39 -13.18 3.30
CA PRO A 303 -24.47 -14.13 2.68
C PRO A 303 -24.42 -14.02 1.17
N ILE A 304 -23.23 -14.22 0.59
CA ILE A 304 -23.03 -14.24 -0.88
C ILE A 304 -23.61 -15.54 -1.44
N LEU A 305 -24.50 -15.42 -2.41
CA LEU A 305 -25.16 -16.54 -3.08
C LEU A 305 -24.49 -16.87 -4.42
N GLY A 306 -23.97 -18.08 -4.54
CA GLY A 306 -23.30 -18.53 -5.74
C GLY A 306 -21.98 -17.83 -6.01
N ARG A 307 -21.58 -17.73 -7.29
CA ARG A 307 -20.28 -17.15 -7.67
C ARG A 307 -20.33 -15.65 -7.76
N VAL A 308 -19.29 -14.96 -7.27
CA VAL A 308 -19.03 -13.55 -7.59
C VAL A 308 -18.72 -13.45 -9.08
N CYS A 309 -19.47 -12.58 -9.79
CA CYS A 309 -19.29 -12.33 -11.21
C CYS A 309 -18.23 -11.24 -11.45
N MET A 310 -18.03 -10.85 -12.73
CA MET A 310 -17.08 -9.81 -13.08
C MET A 310 -17.44 -8.46 -12.44
N ASP A 311 -18.71 -8.07 -12.53
CA ASP A 311 -19.19 -6.72 -12.20
C ASP A 311 -20.29 -6.72 -11.13
N GLN A 312 -20.79 -7.87 -10.71
CA GLN A 312 -21.93 -8.00 -9.79
C GLN A 312 -21.83 -9.27 -8.94
N MET A 313 -22.51 -9.26 -7.82
CA MET A 313 -22.75 -10.45 -6.99
C MET A 313 -24.19 -10.46 -6.45
N MET A 314 -24.65 -11.60 -6.00
CA MET A 314 -25.95 -11.79 -5.38
C MET A 314 -25.77 -12.13 -3.90
N VAL A 315 -26.64 -11.60 -3.04
CA VAL A 315 -26.65 -11.86 -1.60
C VAL A 315 -28.06 -12.22 -1.12
N ASP A 316 -28.13 -13.06 -0.08
CA ASP A 316 -29.39 -13.42 0.57
C ASP A 316 -29.81 -12.31 1.53
N VAL A 317 -30.99 -11.74 1.30
CA VAL A 317 -31.60 -10.73 2.17
C VAL A 317 -32.98 -11.18 2.68
N THR A 318 -33.27 -12.49 2.63
CA THR A 318 -34.57 -13.06 3.01
C THR A 318 -34.96 -12.67 4.44
N ASP A 319 -33.98 -12.71 5.34
CA ASP A 319 -34.22 -12.48 6.77
C ASP A 319 -33.86 -11.03 7.19
N ILE A 320 -33.56 -10.14 6.23
CA ILE A 320 -33.30 -8.71 6.45
C ILE A 320 -34.50 -7.91 5.96
N PRO A 321 -35.32 -7.35 6.87
CA PRO A 321 -36.57 -6.71 6.46
C PRO A 321 -36.32 -5.38 5.74
N GLY A 322 -37.14 -5.12 4.73
CA GLY A 322 -37.23 -3.80 4.06
C GLY A 322 -36.08 -3.47 3.11
N VAL A 323 -35.25 -4.43 2.73
CA VAL A 323 -34.16 -4.19 1.76
C VAL A 323 -34.72 -3.82 0.39
N GLN A 324 -34.25 -2.73 -0.16
CA GLN A 324 -34.67 -2.19 -1.46
C GLN A 324 -33.51 -1.66 -2.29
N ALA A 325 -33.74 -1.44 -3.58
CA ALA A 325 -32.74 -0.81 -4.46
C ALA A 325 -32.37 0.59 -3.94
N GLY A 326 -31.08 0.87 -3.92
CA GLY A 326 -30.49 2.10 -3.36
C GLY A 326 -29.95 1.98 -1.95
N ASP A 327 -30.31 0.93 -1.20
CA ASP A 327 -29.79 0.70 0.15
C ASP A 327 -28.27 0.52 0.12
N THR A 328 -27.63 1.01 1.17
CA THR A 328 -26.17 0.90 1.31
C THR A 328 -25.78 -0.54 1.61
N VAL A 329 -24.73 -1.01 0.95
CA VAL A 329 -24.08 -2.29 1.20
C VAL A 329 -22.68 -2.01 1.70
N THR A 330 -22.35 -2.47 2.91
CA THR A 330 -21.01 -2.37 3.48
C THR A 330 -20.25 -3.65 3.19
N LEU A 331 -19.16 -3.50 2.42
CA LEU A 331 -18.28 -4.56 1.98
C LEU A 331 -17.03 -4.66 2.87
N ILE A 332 -16.55 -3.51 3.33
CA ILE A 332 -15.49 -3.32 4.34
C ILE A 332 -15.89 -2.10 5.17
N GLY A 333 -15.87 -2.24 6.48
CA GLY A 333 -16.25 -1.20 7.43
C GLY A 333 -17.36 -1.62 8.35
N THR A 334 -17.94 -0.66 9.08
CA THR A 334 -18.98 -0.88 10.10
C THR A 334 -20.35 -0.46 9.57
N ASP A 335 -21.37 -1.24 9.88
CA ASP A 335 -22.79 -0.98 9.66
C ASP A 335 -23.56 -1.43 10.90
N GLY A 336 -24.12 -0.48 11.65
CA GLY A 336 -24.69 -0.75 12.98
C GLY A 336 -23.62 -1.27 13.95
N ASP A 337 -23.90 -2.42 14.57
CA ASP A 337 -23.00 -3.09 15.50
C ASP A 337 -22.06 -4.10 14.83
N GLU A 338 -22.24 -4.37 13.53
CA GLU A 338 -21.45 -5.34 12.77
C GLU A 338 -20.31 -4.64 12.02
N THR A 339 -19.18 -5.34 11.89
CA THR A 339 -17.99 -4.84 11.17
C THR A 339 -17.40 -5.94 10.32
N ILE A 340 -17.03 -5.59 9.07
CA ILE A 340 -16.16 -6.40 8.22
C ILE A 340 -14.82 -5.71 8.17
N SER A 341 -13.78 -6.31 8.75
CA SER A 341 -12.42 -5.77 8.66
C SER A 341 -11.73 -6.16 7.35
N MET A 342 -10.65 -5.44 7.01
CA MET A 342 -9.80 -5.78 5.86
C MET A 342 -9.12 -7.14 6.06
N GLU A 343 -8.73 -7.45 7.29
CA GLU A 343 -8.10 -8.72 7.68
C GLU A 343 -9.08 -9.89 7.50
N GLU A 344 -10.32 -9.74 7.98
CA GLU A 344 -11.35 -10.78 7.91
C GLU A 344 -11.68 -11.15 6.45
N ILE A 345 -11.98 -10.15 5.61
CA ILE A 345 -12.31 -10.41 4.21
C ILE A 345 -11.11 -10.94 3.43
N ALA A 346 -9.91 -10.47 3.72
CA ALA A 346 -8.69 -10.95 3.09
C ALA A 346 -8.42 -12.42 3.44
N ALA A 347 -8.53 -12.80 4.71
CA ALA A 347 -8.39 -14.18 5.16
C ALA A 347 -9.43 -15.09 4.51
N ALA A 348 -10.71 -14.69 4.45
CA ALA A 348 -11.78 -15.42 3.78
C ALA A 348 -11.51 -15.58 2.27
N ALA A 349 -10.82 -14.64 1.65
CA ALA A 349 -10.41 -14.69 0.26
C ALA A 349 -9.17 -15.57 0.00
N GLY A 350 -8.50 -16.11 1.05
CA GLY A 350 -7.23 -16.82 0.97
C GLY A 350 -6.05 -15.88 0.66
N SER A 351 -6.10 -14.66 1.18
CA SER A 351 -5.16 -13.58 0.96
C SER A 351 -4.79 -12.93 2.31
N PHE A 352 -4.18 -11.75 2.28
CA PHE A 352 -3.90 -10.94 3.46
C PHE A 352 -4.18 -9.46 3.17
N ASN A 353 -4.28 -8.64 4.22
CA ASN A 353 -4.77 -7.27 4.14
C ASN A 353 -4.01 -6.38 3.14
N TYR A 354 -2.68 -6.52 3.00
CA TYR A 354 -1.87 -5.78 2.01
C TYR A 354 -2.33 -6.07 0.57
N GLU A 355 -2.47 -7.36 0.23
CA GLU A 355 -2.86 -7.77 -1.12
C GLU A 355 -4.30 -7.37 -1.42
N PHE A 356 -5.19 -7.50 -0.43
CA PHE A 356 -6.59 -7.15 -0.62
C PHE A 356 -6.76 -5.65 -0.83
N ALA A 357 -6.13 -4.80 0.01
CA ALA A 357 -6.17 -3.35 -0.12
C ALA A 357 -5.60 -2.86 -1.46
N CYS A 358 -4.41 -3.35 -1.86
CA CYS A 358 -3.81 -3.04 -3.16
C CYS A 358 -4.63 -3.56 -4.34
N GLY A 359 -5.44 -4.60 -4.11
CA GLY A 359 -6.28 -5.24 -5.13
C GLY A 359 -7.56 -4.49 -5.48
N ILE A 360 -7.97 -3.48 -4.70
CA ILE A 360 -9.12 -2.63 -5.06
C ILE A 360 -8.78 -1.87 -6.34
N SER A 361 -9.48 -2.21 -7.42
CA SER A 361 -9.11 -1.75 -8.76
C SER A 361 -9.35 -0.25 -8.96
N ARG A 362 -8.75 0.30 -10.02
CA ARG A 362 -8.96 1.70 -10.43
C ARG A 362 -10.37 1.97 -10.99
N ARG A 363 -11.20 0.95 -11.19
CA ARG A 363 -12.64 1.11 -11.49
C ARG A 363 -13.41 1.69 -10.30
N VAL A 364 -12.94 1.43 -9.08
CA VAL A 364 -13.60 1.92 -7.86
C VAL A 364 -13.07 3.31 -7.55
N PRO A 365 -13.90 4.37 -7.58
CA PRO A 365 -13.47 5.71 -7.21
C PRO A 365 -13.09 5.79 -5.73
N ARG A 366 -12.11 6.66 -5.41
CA ARG A 366 -11.71 6.98 -4.04
C ARG A 366 -12.35 8.30 -3.63
N VAL A 367 -13.18 8.24 -2.58
CA VAL A 367 -13.82 9.43 -1.98
C VAL A 367 -13.11 9.74 -0.67
N TYR A 368 -12.48 10.89 -0.60
CA TYR A 368 -11.69 11.31 0.56
C TYR A 368 -12.54 12.13 1.52
N LEU A 369 -12.53 11.72 2.79
CA LEU A 369 -13.22 12.45 3.87
C LEU A 369 -12.21 13.22 4.72
N ARG A 370 -12.65 14.39 5.19
CA ARG A 370 -11.99 15.17 6.24
C ARG A 370 -13.05 15.79 7.13
N GLY A 371 -12.94 15.60 8.45
CA GLY A 371 -13.98 16.00 9.40
C GLY A 371 -15.34 15.35 9.07
N GLY A 372 -15.35 14.11 8.59
CA GLY A 372 -16.56 13.39 8.18
C GLY A 372 -17.21 13.87 6.87
N LYS A 373 -16.63 14.88 6.18
CA LYS A 373 -17.18 15.45 4.93
C LYS A 373 -16.30 15.06 3.74
N ALA A 374 -16.94 14.77 2.60
CA ALA A 374 -16.22 14.50 1.36
C ALA A 374 -15.55 15.81 0.88
N VAL A 375 -14.23 15.78 0.72
CA VAL A 375 -13.41 16.91 0.27
C VAL A 375 -12.84 16.72 -1.12
N HIS A 376 -12.72 15.50 -1.59
CA HIS A 376 -12.17 15.17 -2.91
C HIS A 376 -12.65 13.80 -3.38
N THR A 377 -12.70 13.59 -4.69
CA THR A 377 -12.96 12.27 -5.30
C THR A 377 -12.00 12.08 -6.47
N VAL A 378 -11.40 10.92 -6.57
CA VAL A 378 -10.56 10.51 -7.71
C VAL A 378 -11.29 9.45 -8.50
N HIS A 379 -11.48 9.69 -9.80
CA HIS A 379 -12.06 8.78 -10.78
C HIS A 379 -10.97 8.42 -11.80
N TYR A 380 -10.20 7.36 -11.53
CA TYR A 380 -9.04 7.01 -12.35
C TYR A 380 -9.35 6.74 -13.83
N LEU A 381 -10.58 6.33 -14.17
CA LEU A 381 -10.95 6.03 -15.56
C LEU A 381 -11.31 7.27 -16.37
N THR A 382 -11.72 8.35 -15.73
CA THR A 382 -12.11 9.60 -16.40
C THR A 382 -10.99 10.62 -16.47
N ASP A 383 -10.01 10.51 -15.56
CA ASP A 383 -8.94 11.49 -15.41
C ASP A 383 -7.71 11.17 -16.31
N VAL A 384 -7.73 10.07 -17.07
CA VAL A 384 -6.55 9.51 -17.77
C VAL A 384 -6.48 9.83 -19.26
N PHE A 385 -7.59 10.23 -19.92
CA PHE A 385 -7.56 10.58 -21.33
C PHE A 385 -7.43 12.10 -21.54
N GLN A 386 -6.19 12.59 -21.49
CA GLN A 386 -5.84 13.78 -22.26
C GLN A 386 -5.15 13.28 -23.54
N GLU A 387 -5.78 13.45 -24.68
CA GLU A 387 -5.11 13.32 -25.97
C GLU A 387 -3.96 14.32 -25.98
N GLU A 388 -2.73 13.86 -26.18
CA GLU A 388 -1.67 14.77 -26.58
C GLU A 388 -2.15 15.45 -27.87
N PRO A 389 -2.12 16.79 -27.97
CA PRO A 389 -2.45 17.46 -29.23
C PRO A 389 -1.50 16.90 -30.29
N HIS A 390 -2.05 16.20 -31.29
CA HIS A 390 -1.28 15.76 -32.45
C HIS A 390 -0.53 16.96 -32.99
N GLY A 391 0.79 16.96 -32.76
CA GLY A 391 1.67 18.00 -33.32
C GLY A 391 1.51 18.02 -34.83
N THR A 392 1.02 19.12 -35.33
CA THR A 392 1.06 19.49 -36.75
C THR A 392 2.49 19.76 -37.18
#